data_3d749ecff1baf28ad3158c08d6897d0a
#
_entry.id   3d749ecff1baf28ad3158c08d6897d0a
#
_cell.length_a   1.000
_cell.length_b   1.000
_cell.length_c   1.000
_cell.angle_alpha   90.00
_cell.angle_beta   90.00
_cell.angle_gamma   90.00
#
_symmetry.space_group_name_H-M   'P 1'
#
loop_
_entity.id
_entity.type
_entity.pdbx_description
1 polymer ?
#
loop_
_entity_poly.entity_id
_entity_poly.type
_entity_poly.pdbx_seq_one_letter_code
_entity_poly.pdbx_strand_id
1 'polypeptide(L)'
;MTKIHFVIFALLIAVSSQAQVSKIVTGTMIDQRTLDVADEVELELRSADNKKTFQTETNDEGVFEFKNVPLGKYTLHVIDKDYMDIKQSLELTEKHKDSYKFGQPITTSLKVSWLFNWGDRTTTLKNGKPYVQEHFWSHLVAKIVLTIYGLCLLLVFFYSVLQLSLAIAYVKNKKKKLTEVKPVYDPTTTPKVTVQLPMFNEMYVSDRIIETISRLDYPADKLQIQVLDDSTDETKDLIAKKVAEVAARGVNIQHIHRVDRTGYKAGALDAAMDRVEGEFIAIFDADFIPDADWLQKTMPSFQDDNIGVVQTRWGHINKNYSILTELQAFGLNGHFAIEQGGRNSAGHFINFNGTGGVWRKKCIEDAGGWEHDTLTEDLDLSYRAQIKGWKFKYLEDVIAPAELPITMSALKSQQHRWMKGGAECFVKMWKTLLTAKGVKMSDRVHGLSHLFNSTVFVFILTISLLSLVVLHIKDSFSDLNYILQYMGIFIISTVFLMFYYWHSFRDKTSNGFSSFFRFVGRFFQFLIVSMGLSLSNTVAVIEGYLGIKSSFVRTPKFNVSKKSEFKGNKYDKKSLSIINIAEGILMVVFGYTAVIRAVYGDLGMLPFHLMLACGYGVIFFSTLHEIRIANRG
;
A
#
# COMPACT_ATOMS: atom_id res chain seq x y z
N MET A 1 -16.54 -63.17 -77.13
CA MET A 1 -17.06 -62.39 -75.98
C MET A 1 -15.98 -61.68 -75.12
N THR A 2 -14.76 -61.76 -75.50
CA THR A 2 -13.62 -61.27 -74.62
C THR A 2 -13.10 -59.86 -74.98
N LYS A 3 -13.49 -59.28 -76.10
CA LYS A 3 -13.04 -57.91 -76.49
C LYS A 3 -13.99 -56.78 -76.07
N ILE A 4 -15.29 -57.10 -75.86
CA ILE A 4 -16.29 -56.10 -75.47
C ILE A 4 -16.19 -55.80 -73.96
N HIS A 5 -15.82 -56.73 -73.10
CA HIS A 5 -15.64 -56.50 -71.67
C HIS A 5 -14.43 -55.66 -71.34
N PHE A 6 -13.37 -55.65 -72.15
CA PHE A 6 -12.18 -54.83 -71.95
C PHE A 6 -12.41 -53.37 -72.35
N VAL A 7 -13.24 -53.10 -73.33
CA VAL A 7 -13.60 -51.74 -73.73
C VAL A 7 -14.57 -51.10 -72.75
N ILE A 8 -15.51 -51.86 -72.17
CA ILE A 8 -16.42 -51.35 -71.11
C ILE A 8 -15.65 -51.12 -69.80
N PHE A 9 -14.67 -51.96 -69.48
CA PHE A 9 -13.82 -51.77 -68.27
C PHE A 9 -12.86 -50.58 -68.46
N ALA A 10 -12.32 -50.35 -69.67
CA ALA A 10 -11.49 -49.18 -69.94
C ALA A 10 -12.33 -47.89 -70.06
N LEU A 11 -13.60 -47.94 -70.51
CA LEU A 11 -14.50 -46.79 -70.44
C LEU A 11 -15.02 -46.52 -69.06
N LEU A 12 -15.21 -47.53 -68.21
CA LEU A 12 -15.52 -47.34 -66.75
C LEU A 12 -14.34 -46.77 -65.96
N ILE A 13 -13.09 -47.10 -66.30
CA ILE A 13 -11.92 -46.50 -65.71
C ILE A 13 -11.70 -45.08 -66.25
N ALA A 14 -12.03 -44.80 -67.53
CA ALA A 14 -11.92 -43.44 -68.08
C ALA A 14 -13.02 -42.49 -67.58
N VAL A 15 -14.18 -43.01 -67.11
CA VAL A 15 -15.26 -42.20 -66.52
C VAL A 15 -15.01 -41.92 -65.05
N SER A 16 -14.10 -42.69 -64.40
CA SER A 16 -13.75 -42.45 -62.96
C SER A 16 -12.54 -41.51 -62.71
N SER A 17 -11.88 -41.03 -63.75
CA SER A 17 -10.85 -40.01 -63.67
C SER A 17 -11.29 -38.66 -64.25
N GLN A 18 -12.43 -38.13 -63.78
CA GLN A 18 -12.54 -36.67 -63.82
C GLN A 18 -11.46 -36.14 -62.87
N ALA A 19 -10.40 -35.54 -63.44
CA ALA A 19 -9.40 -34.84 -62.69
C ALA A 19 -10.14 -33.77 -61.86
N GLN A 20 -10.24 -34.00 -60.58
CA GLN A 20 -10.92 -33.09 -59.67
C GLN A 20 -10.12 -31.79 -59.70
N VAL A 21 -10.69 -30.74 -60.31
CA VAL A 21 -10.04 -29.42 -60.37
C VAL A 21 -9.76 -28.98 -58.97
N SER A 22 -8.49 -28.89 -58.63
CA SER A 22 -8.04 -28.43 -57.32
C SER A 22 -7.34 -27.08 -57.43
N LYS A 23 -7.42 -26.29 -56.39
CA LYS A 23 -6.88 -24.93 -56.31
C LYS A 23 -5.88 -24.83 -55.14
N ILE A 24 -5.04 -23.82 -55.21
CA ILE A 24 -4.21 -23.39 -54.08
C ILE A 24 -4.97 -22.28 -53.38
N VAL A 25 -5.06 -22.37 -52.04
CA VAL A 25 -5.66 -21.34 -51.18
C VAL A 25 -4.56 -20.71 -50.34
N THR A 26 -4.35 -19.40 -50.51
CA THR A 26 -3.31 -18.66 -49.82
C THR A 26 -3.89 -17.47 -49.06
N GLY A 27 -3.24 -17.06 -48.01
CA GLY A 27 -3.58 -15.85 -47.26
C GLY A 27 -2.44 -15.45 -46.33
N THR A 28 -2.62 -14.34 -45.64
CA THR A 28 -1.71 -13.87 -44.62
C THR A 28 -2.47 -13.77 -43.30
N MET A 29 -1.86 -14.23 -42.21
CA MET A 29 -2.38 -14.15 -40.86
C MET A 29 -1.64 -13.07 -40.11
N ILE A 30 -2.35 -12.26 -39.33
CA ILE A 30 -1.79 -11.25 -38.43
C ILE A 30 -2.40 -11.37 -37.05
N ASP A 31 -1.61 -11.09 -36.02
CA ASP A 31 -2.14 -10.95 -34.67
C ASP A 31 -2.91 -9.63 -34.58
N GLN A 32 -4.17 -9.71 -34.16
CA GLN A 32 -5.06 -8.56 -34.06
C GLN A 32 -4.60 -7.50 -33.04
N ARG A 33 -3.76 -7.87 -32.07
CA ARG A 33 -3.30 -7.01 -31.00
C ARG A 33 -2.07 -6.20 -31.38
N THR A 34 -1.08 -6.88 -31.97
CA THR A 34 0.20 -6.26 -32.35
C THR A 34 0.18 -5.70 -33.75
N LEU A 35 -0.72 -6.20 -34.61
CA LEU A 35 -0.73 -5.99 -36.04
C LEU A 35 0.49 -6.56 -36.76
N ASP A 36 1.30 -7.34 -36.07
CA ASP A 36 2.43 -8.07 -36.63
C ASP A 36 1.95 -9.36 -37.30
N VAL A 37 2.79 -9.96 -38.13
CA VAL A 37 2.51 -11.26 -38.69
C VAL A 37 2.37 -12.33 -37.62
N ALA A 38 1.41 -13.21 -37.74
CA ALA A 38 1.23 -14.36 -36.88
C ALA A 38 1.88 -15.58 -37.52
N ASP A 39 3.08 -15.90 -37.12
CA ASP A 39 3.90 -17.02 -37.56
C ASP A 39 3.62 -18.30 -36.76
N GLU A 40 3.96 -19.45 -37.36
CA GLU A 40 3.78 -20.78 -36.76
C GLU A 40 2.36 -21.07 -36.25
N VAL A 41 1.31 -20.45 -36.83
CA VAL A 41 -0.10 -20.67 -36.47
C VAL A 41 -0.68 -21.86 -37.24
N GLU A 42 -1.16 -22.87 -36.53
CA GLU A 42 -1.80 -24.05 -37.11
C GLU A 42 -3.22 -23.72 -37.66
N LEU A 43 -3.47 -24.01 -38.92
CA LEU A 43 -4.70 -23.71 -39.62
C LEU A 43 -5.35 -24.97 -40.21
N GLU A 44 -6.67 -24.99 -40.18
CA GLU A 44 -7.46 -26.05 -40.80
C GLU A 44 -8.55 -25.48 -41.72
N LEU A 45 -8.61 -25.98 -42.95
CA LEU A 45 -9.66 -25.67 -43.90
C LEU A 45 -10.63 -26.85 -43.97
N ARG A 46 -11.87 -26.65 -43.52
CA ARG A 46 -12.94 -27.68 -43.45
C ARG A 46 -13.96 -27.46 -44.57
N SER A 47 -14.31 -28.55 -45.29
CA SER A 47 -15.44 -28.50 -46.24
C SER A 47 -16.77 -28.31 -45.51
N ALA A 48 -17.76 -27.71 -46.18
CA ALA A 48 -19.08 -27.45 -45.61
C ALA A 48 -19.83 -28.72 -45.13
N ASP A 49 -19.51 -29.89 -45.72
CA ASP A 49 -20.04 -31.18 -45.31
C ASP A 49 -19.17 -31.89 -44.25
N ASN A 50 -18.12 -31.26 -43.78
CA ASN A 50 -17.13 -31.77 -42.82
C ASN A 50 -16.42 -33.08 -43.24
N LYS A 51 -16.46 -33.44 -44.53
CA LYS A 51 -15.86 -34.69 -45.02
C LYS A 51 -14.40 -34.53 -45.45
N LYS A 52 -13.97 -33.29 -45.75
CA LYS A 52 -12.59 -33.00 -46.17
C LYS A 52 -12.00 -31.93 -45.29
N THR A 53 -10.81 -32.18 -44.83
CA THR A 53 -10.02 -31.22 -44.05
C THR A 53 -8.62 -31.12 -44.66
N PHE A 54 -8.08 -29.91 -44.65
CA PHE A 54 -6.71 -29.61 -45.08
C PHE A 54 -6.06 -28.82 -43.93
N GLN A 55 -4.82 -29.14 -43.63
CA GLN A 55 -4.08 -28.46 -42.55
C GLN A 55 -2.82 -27.83 -43.15
N THR A 56 -2.42 -26.71 -42.58
CA THR A 56 -1.20 -25.99 -42.90
C THR A 56 -0.81 -25.11 -41.69
N GLU A 57 0.36 -24.51 -41.77
CA GLU A 57 0.89 -23.62 -40.77
C GLU A 57 1.37 -22.32 -41.43
N THR A 58 1.33 -21.20 -40.73
CA THR A 58 1.88 -19.94 -41.24
C THR A 58 3.40 -19.94 -41.12
N ASN A 59 4.06 -19.36 -42.14
CA ASN A 59 5.53 -19.15 -42.11
C ASN A 59 5.90 -17.85 -41.37
N ASP A 60 7.22 -17.54 -41.28
CA ASP A 60 7.78 -16.35 -40.65
C ASP A 60 7.23 -15.01 -41.15
N GLU A 61 6.62 -15.00 -42.37
CA GLU A 61 5.95 -13.84 -42.94
C GLU A 61 4.44 -13.86 -42.68
N GLY A 62 3.95 -14.80 -41.85
CA GLY A 62 2.53 -15.03 -41.56
C GLY A 62 1.73 -15.57 -42.74
N VAL A 63 2.38 -16.04 -43.79
CA VAL A 63 1.72 -16.55 -45.01
C VAL A 63 1.41 -18.02 -44.84
N PHE A 64 0.18 -18.42 -45.21
CA PHE A 64 -0.25 -19.82 -45.28
C PHE A 64 -0.66 -20.22 -46.67
N GLU A 65 -0.53 -21.52 -46.97
CA GLU A 65 -0.88 -22.12 -48.29
C GLU A 65 -1.50 -23.51 -48.10
N PHE A 66 -2.74 -23.68 -48.53
CA PHE A 66 -3.35 -25.00 -48.69
C PHE A 66 -3.28 -25.43 -50.17
N LYS A 67 -2.68 -26.60 -50.44
CA LYS A 67 -2.50 -27.17 -51.79
C LYS A 67 -3.59 -28.17 -52.09
N ASN A 68 -3.92 -28.30 -53.40
CA ASN A 68 -4.81 -29.31 -53.92
C ASN A 68 -6.22 -29.30 -53.31
N VAL A 69 -6.75 -28.11 -52.99
CA VAL A 69 -8.10 -27.96 -52.43
C VAL A 69 -9.16 -28.06 -53.58
N PRO A 70 -10.07 -29.03 -53.53
CA PRO A 70 -11.13 -29.16 -54.57
C PRO A 70 -12.08 -27.97 -54.56
N LEU A 71 -12.84 -27.81 -55.68
CA LEU A 71 -13.91 -26.82 -55.72
C LEU A 71 -14.97 -27.15 -54.66
N GLY A 72 -15.51 -26.11 -54.01
CA GLY A 72 -16.51 -26.27 -52.97
C GLY A 72 -16.54 -25.12 -51.97
N LYS A 73 -17.41 -25.26 -50.98
CA LYS A 73 -17.51 -24.31 -49.86
C LYS A 73 -16.68 -24.82 -48.69
N TYR A 74 -15.91 -23.92 -48.10
CA TYR A 74 -14.99 -24.23 -47.00
C TYR A 74 -15.10 -23.18 -45.93
N THR A 75 -14.68 -23.57 -44.73
CA THR A 75 -14.46 -22.66 -43.61
C THR A 75 -13.02 -22.83 -43.09
N LEU A 76 -12.29 -21.74 -43.00
CA LEU A 76 -10.97 -21.68 -42.39
C LEU A 76 -11.12 -21.56 -40.88
N HIS A 77 -10.38 -22.38 -40.16
CA HIS A 77 -10.28 -22.42 -38.71
C HIS A 77 -8.83 -22.24 -38.28
N VAL A 78 -8.62 -21.59 -37.17
CA VAL A 78 -7.36 -21.64 -36.39
C VAL A 78 -7.50 -22.76 -35.41
N ILE A 79 -6.68 -23.80 -35.54
CA ILE A 79 -6.68 -24.97 -34.62
C ILE A 79 -5.56 -24.92 -33.59
N ASP A 80 -4.74 -23.88 -33.68
CA ASP A 80 -3.65 -23.65 -32.77
C ASP A 80 -4.13 -23.53 -31.31
N LYS A 81 -3.35 -24.12 -30.38
CA LYS A 81 -3.68 -24.12 -28.94
C LYS A 81 -3.60 -22.72 -28.29
N ASP A 82 -2.74 -21.86 -28.83
CA ASP A 82 -2.41 -20.56 -28.26
C ASP A 82 -3.19 -19.40 -28.91
N TYR A 83 -3.81 -19.63 -30.07
CA TYR A 83 -4.60 -18.64 -30.80
C TYR A 83 -6.10 -18.92 -30.74
N MET A 84 -6.91 -17.87 -30.87
CA MET A 84 -8.38 -17.98 -30.92
C MET A 84 -8.82 -18.56 -32.23
N ASP A 85 -9.77 -19.51 -32.22
CA ASP A 85 -10.40 -20.01 -33.43
C ASP A 85 -11.16 -18.88 -34.17
N ILE A 86 -10.99 -18.84 -35.46
CA ILE A 86 -11.70 -17.94 -36.40
C ILE A 86 -12.51 -18.78 -37.35
N LYS A 87 -13.63 -18.21 -37.87
CA LYS A 87 -14.47 -18.86 -38.88
C LYS A 87 -14.57 -17.96 -40.08
N GLN A 88 -13.70 -18.19 -41.05
CA GLN A 88 -13.71 -17.46 -42.31
C GLN A 88 -14.19 -18.35 -43.46
N SER A 89 -15.38 -18.09 -43.96
CA SER A 89 -15.93 -18.87 -45.07
C SER A 89 -15.35 -18.44 -46.40
N LEU A 90 -15.14 -19.41 -47.29
CA LEU A 90 -14.77 -19.18 -48.68
C LEU A 90 -15.48 -20.19 -49.60
N GLU A 91 -15.69 -19.80 -50.87
CA GLU A 91 -16.26 -20.67 -51.89
C GLU A 91 -15.32 -20.72 -53.11
N LEU A 92 -14.75 -21.91 -53.34
CA LEU A 92 -13.88 -22.16 -54.50
C LEU A 92 -14.72 -22.55 -55.69
N THR A 93 -14.70 -21.74 -56.76
CA THR A 93 -15.43 -21.95 -58.01
C THR A 93 -14.46 -22.01 -59.21
N GLU A 94 -14.94 -22.43 -60.38
CA GLU A 94 -14.14 -22.43 -61.57
C GLU A 94 -13.67 -21.05 -62.04
N LYS A 95 -14.33 -19.99 -61.56
CA LYS A 95 -13.95 -18.59 -61.87
C LYS A 95 -12.57 -18.20 -61.26
N HIS A 96 -12.15 -18.87 -60.20
CA HIS A 96 -10.80 -18.71 -59.65
C HIS A 96 -9.82 -19.52 -60.54
N LYS A 97 -8.83 -18.89 -61.14
CA LYS A 97 -7.86 -19.58 -62.02
C LYS A 97 -7.22 -20.76 -61.24
N ASP A 98 -5.91 -20.76 -61.02
CA ASP A 98 -5.20 -21.85 -60.35
C ASP A 98 -5.14 -21.67 -58.84
N SER A 99 -5.40 -20.47 -58.31
CA SER A 99 -5.31 -20.13 -56.90
C SER A 99 -6.43 -19.19 -56.46
N TYR A 100 -6.78 -19.30 -55.15
CA TYR A 100 -7.60 -18.35 -54.41
C TYR A 100 -6.73 -17.68 -53.38
N LYS A 101 -6.67 -16.36 -53.38
CA LYS A 101 -5.96 -15.59 -52.37
C LYS A 101 -6.97 -14.76 -51.58
N PHE A 102 -6.90 -14.83 -50.26
CA PHE A 102 -7.68 -13.93 -49.41
C PHE A 102 -7.26 -12.49 -49.71
N GLY A 103 -8.22 -11.63 -50.04
CA GLY A 103 -7.97 -10.24 -50.44
C GLY A 103 -7.48 -9.32 -49.32
N GLN A 104 -7.58 -9.77 -48.08
CA GLN A 104 -7.14 -9.06 -46.89
C GLN A 104 -6.46 -10.03 -45.93
N PRO A 105 -5.52 -9.57 -45.11
CA PRO A 105 -4.97 -10.37 -44.01
C PRO A 105 -6.07 -10.84 -43.07
N ILE A 106 -5.98 -12.09 -42.64
CA ILE A 106 -6.91 -12.70 -41.70
C ILE A 106 -6.35 -12.43 -40.28
N THR A 107 -7.20 -11.96 -39.41
CA THR A 107 -6.79 -11.62 -38.04
C THR A 107 -7.15 -12.73 -37.04
N THR A 108 -6.21 -13.11 -36.21
CA THR A 108 -6.41 -13.95 -35.03
C THR A 108 -5.84 -13.25 -33.81
N SER A 109 -6.07 -13.76 -32.63
CA SER A 109 -5.44 -13.27 -31.40
C SER A 109 -5.10 -14.42 -30.46
N LEU A 110 -4.01 -14.30 -29.73
CA LEU A 110 -3.65 -15.25 -28.69
C LEU A 110 -4.79 -15.41 -27.67
N LYS A 111 -5.03 -16.64 -27.22
CA LYS A 111 -6.00 -16.93 -26.14
C LYS A 111 -5.52 -16.31 -24.84
N VAL A 112 -5.96 -15.10 -24.55
CA VAL A 112 -5.72 -14.47 -23.25
C VAL A 112 -6.81 -14.93 -22.29
N SER A 113 -6.41 -15.58 -21.22
CA SER A 113 -7.15 -16.26 -20.16
C SER A 113 -8.68 -15.98 -20.05
N TRP A 114 -9.41 -17.03 -19.77
CA TRP A 114 -10.85 -17.16 -19.60
C TRP A 114 -11.56 -16.19 -18.62
N LEU A 115 -10.82 -15.45 -17.79
CA LEU A 115 -11.39 -14.59 -16.76
C LEU A 115 -12.09 -13.32 -17.28
N PHE A 116 -11.81 -12.86 -18.49
CA PHE A 116 -12.37 -11.62 -19.04
C PHE A 116 -12.61 -11.68 -20.54
N ASN A 117 -13.42 -12.63 -21.00
CA ASN A 117 -13.87 -12.66 -22.39
C ASN A 117 -15.01 -11.64 -22.58
N TRP A 118 -14.66 -10.35 -22.66
CA TRP A 118 -15.59 -9.25 -22.84
C TRP A 118 -15.62 -8.85 -24.32
N GLY A 119 -16.44 -9.56 -25.09
CA GLY A 119 -16.92 -9.12 -26.38
C GLY A 119 -16.30 -9.79 -27.60
N ASP A 120 -17.16 -10.45 -28.37
CA ASP A 120 -16.89 -10.83 -29.75
C ASP A 120 -16.56 -9.58 -30.55
N ARG A 121 -15.32 -9.46 -31.00
CA ARG A 121 -14.95 -8.46 -32.01
C ARG A 121 -15.29 -9.01 -33.36
N THR A 122 -16.24 -8.41 -34.03
CA THR A 122 -16.51 -8.69 -35.43
C THR A 122 -15.65 -7.79 -36.30
N THR A 123 -14.69 -8.36 -37.00
CA THR A 123 -13.92 -7.63 -38.01
C THR A 123 -14.76 -7.53 -39.29
N THR A 124 -15.18 -6.34 -39.65
CA THR A 124 -15.88 -6.05 -40.92
C THR A 124 -14.96 -5.24 -41.82
N LEU A 125 -15.06 -5.46 -43.12
CA LEU A 125 -14.32 -4.65 -44.10
C LEU A 125 -15.10 -3.36 -44.39
N LYS A 126 -14.52 -2.22 -44.09
CA LYS A 126 -15.05 -0.92 -44.50
C LYS A 126 -14.04 -0.25 -45.43
N ASN A 127 -14.47 -0.05 -46.70
CA ASN A 127 -13.61 0.53 -47.75
C ASN A 127 -12.30 -0.25 -48.02
N GLY A 128 -12.32 -1.58 -47.94
CA GLY A 128 -11.16 -2.43 -48.21
C GLY A 128 -10.09 -2.43 -47.12
N LYS A 129 -10.36 -1.82 -45.98
CA LYS A 129 -9.50 -1.88 -44.79
C LYS A 129 -10.18 -2.64 -43.66
N PRO A 130 -9.47 -3.46 -42.90
CA PRO A 130 -10.06 -4.13 -41.76
C PRO A 130 -10.59 -3.06 -40.76
N TYR A 131 -11.88 -3.12 -40.53
CA TYR A 131 -12.56 -2.27 -39.54
C TYR A 131 -13.00 -3.15 -38.41
N VAL A 132 -12.40 -2.92 -37.23
CA VAL A 132 -12.87 -3.55 -36.01
C VAL A 132 -14.08 -2.77 -35.53
N GLN A 133 -15.25 -3.40 -35.58
CA GLN A 133 -16.45 -2.82 -34.98
C GLN A 133 -16.30 -2.88 -33.48
N GLU A 134 -15.74 -1.82 -32.93
CA GLU A 134 -15.65 -1.66 -31.48
C GLU A 134 -17.05 -1.51 -30.92
N HIS A 135 -17.40 -2.36 -29.96
CA HIS A 135 -18.61 -2.11 -29.19
C HIS A 135 -18.42 -0.82 -28.39
N PHE A 136 -19.18 0.21 -28.71
CA PHE A 136 -19.13 1.52 -28.04
C PHE A 136 -19.01 1.41 -26.52
N TRP A 137 -19.78 0.50 -25.91
CA TRP A 137 -19.78 0.30 -24.47
C TRP A 137 -18.47 -0.26 -23.92
N SER A 138 -17.82 -1.21 -24.58
CA SER A 138 -16.54 -1.77 -24.10
C SER A 138 -15.42 -0.73 -24.18
N HIS A 139 -15.39 0.07 -25.24
CA HIS A 139 -14.43 1.15 -25.40
C HIS A 139 -14.67 2.30 -24.40
N LEU A 140 -15.94 2.63 -24.13
CA LEU A 140 -16.29 3.60 -23.08
C LEU A 140 -15.85 3.13 -21.70
N VAL A 141 -16.12 1.85 -21.34
CA VAL A 141 -15.68 1.25 -20.08
C VAL A 141 -14.16 1.27 -19.98
N ALA A 142 -13.44 0.91 -21.04
CA ALA A 142 -11.97 0.97 -21.06
C ALA A 142 -11.45 2.38 -20.76
N LYS A 143 -12.03 3.41 -21.40
CA LYS A 143 -11.68 4.82 -21.13
C LYS A 143 -11.97 5.24 -19.70
N ILE A 144 -13.11 4.83 -19.12
CA ILE A 144 -13.46 5.11 -17.72
C ILE A 144 -12.42 4.46 -16.78
N VAL A 145 -12.09 3.19 -17.00
CA VAL A 145 -11.10 2.46 -16.20
C VAL A 145 -9.73 3.16 -16.27
N LEU A 146 -9.25 3.49 -17.47
CA LEU A 146 -7.98 4.20 -17.66
C LEU A 146 -8.00 5.59 -17.00
N THR A 147 -9.13 6.28 -17.04
CA THR A 147 -9.29 7.58 -16.37
C THR A 147 -9.15 7.44 -14.85
N ILE A 148 -9.87 6.49 -14.23
CA ILE A 148 -9.78 6.24 -12.79
C ILE A 148 -8.36 5.80 -12.40
N TYR A 149 -7.77 4.90 -13.18
CA TYR A 149 -6.39 4.43 -12.97
C TYR A 149 -5.39 5.59 -13.04
N GLY A 150 -5.50 6.43 -14.08
CA GLY A 150 -4.65 7.61 -14.26
C GLY A 150 -4.83 8.66 -13.16
N LEU A 151 -6.06 8.90 -12.71
CA LEU A 151 -6.33 9.80 -11.58
C LEU A 151 -5.70 9.28 -10.28
N CYS A 152 -5.79 7.99 -10.00
CA CYS A 152 -5.14 7.41 -8.82
C CYS A 152 -3.61 7.54 -8.91
N LEU A 153 -3.01 7.29 -10.07
CA LEU A 153 -1.57 7.50 -10.30
C LEU A 153 -1.18 8.98 -10.10
N LEU A 154 -1.97 9.90 -10.63
CA LEU A 154 -1.75 11.34 -10.49
C LEU A 154 -1.80 11.80 -9.02
N LEU A 155 -2.75 11.27 -8.24
CA LEU A 155 -2.87 11.59 -6.81
C LEU A 155 -1.69 11.03 -6.01
N VAL A 156 -1.24 9.81 -6.30
CA VAL A 156 -0.01 9.23 -5.70
C VAL A 156 1.23 10.04 -6.10
N PHE A 157 1.32 10.47 -7.36
CA PHE A 157 2.40 11.32 -7.83
C PHE A 157 2.41 12.67 -7.11
N PHE A 158 1.26 13.35 -7.03
CA PHE A 158 1.15 14.62 -6.32
C PHE A 158 1.56 14.47 -4.85
N TYR A 159 1.11 13.42 -4.18
CA TYR A 159 1.55 13.08 -2.83
C TYR A 159 3.08 12.92 -2.75
N SER A 160 3.69 12.19 -3.69
CA SER A 160 5.14 12.00 -3.72
C SER A 160 5.93 13.30 -3.93
N VAL A 161 5.39 14.25 -4.70
CA VAL A 161 5.96 15.60 -4.87
C VAL A 161 5.94 16.38 -3.54
N LEU A 162 4.85 16.30 -2.79
CA LEU A 162 4.77 16.92 -1.46
C LEU A 162 5.77 16.30 -0.48
N GLN A 163 5.93 14.98 -0.49
CA GLN A 163 6.95 14.30 0.32
C GLN A 163 8.37 14.69 -0.09
N LEU A 164 8.62 14.83 -1.39
CA LEU A 164 9.91 15.35 -1.90
C LEU A 164 10.19 16.77 -1.39
N SER A 165 9.17 17.65 -1.36
CA SER A 165 9.33 19.02 -0.86
C SER A 165 9.74 19.05 0.61
N LEU A 166 9.16 18.17 1.45
CA LEU A 166 9.55 18.02 2.86
C LEU A 166 10.97 17.47 3.01
N ALA A 167 11.35 16.50 2.19
CA ALA A 167 12.72 15.97 2.18
C ALA A 167 13.76 17.04 1.81
N ILE A 168 13.45 17.87 0.82
CA ILE A 168 14.29 19.01 0.43
C ILE A 168 14.38 20.04 1.58
N ALA A 169 13.26 20.39 2.21
CA ALA A 169 13.24 21.30 3.36
C ALA A 169 14.09 20.77 4.52
N TYR A 170 13.96 19.46 4.82
CA TYR A 170 14.78 18.80 5.84
C TYR A 170 16.27 18.88 5.54
N VAL A 171 16.69 18.54 4.30
CA VAL A 171 18.10 18.55 3.90
C VAL A 171 18.70 19.96 3.94
N LYS A 172 17.97 20.96 3.41
CA LYS A 172 18.39 22.36 3.42
C LYS A 172 18.59 22.92 4.84
N ASN A 173 17.68 22.58 5.76
CA ASN A 173 17.71 23.14 7.11
C ASN A 173 18.59 22.32 8.09
N LYS A 174 19.04 21.14 7.71
CA LYS A 174 19.88 20.29 8.59
C LYS A 174 21.18 21.00 9.00
N LYS A 175 21.82 21.73 8.10
CA LYS A 175 23.03 22.50 8.40
C LYS A 175 22.73 23.64 9.38
N LYS A 176 21.60 24.34 9.21
CA LYS A 176 21.18 25.45 10.09
C LYS A 176 20.91 24.96 11.52
N LYS A 177 20.27 23.80 11.69
CA LYS A 177 20.03 23.18 13.01
C LYS A 177 21.33 22.87 13.77
N LEU A 178 22.42 22.54 13.07
CA LEU A 178 23.71 22.25 13.71
C LEU A 178 24.37 23.48 14.34
N THR A 179 23.99 24.69 13.89
CA THR A 179 24.53 25.97 14.40
C THR A 179 23.57 26.69 15.32
N GLU A 180 22.36 26.16 15.54
CA GLU A 180 21.37 26.75 16.45
C GLU A 180 21.80 26.53 17.90
N VAL A 181 21.88 27.63 18.67
CA VAL A 181 22.17 27.58 20.10
C VAL A 181 20.96 26.92 20.79
N LYS A 182 21.20 25.76 21.40
CA LYS A 182 20.15 25.06 22.16
C LYS A 182 19.93 25.78 23.48
N PRO A 183 18.67 26.06 23.89
CA PRO A 183 18.38 26.61 25.18
C PRO A 183 18.94 25.69 26.27
N VAL A 184 19.54 26.29 27.30
CA VAL A 184 20.19 25.56 28.40
C VAL A 184 19.15 25.25 29.48
N TYR A 185 19.20 24.04 30.02
CA TYR A 185 18.42 23.67 31.18
C TYR A 185 18.94 24.36 32.45
N ASP A 186 18.04 24.98 33.22
CA ASP A 186 18.31 25.56 34.52
C ASP A 186 17.34 24.99 35.57
N PRO A 187 17.81 24.20 36.53
CA PRO A 187 16.95 23.57 37.53
C PRO A 187 16.23 24.58 38.43
N THR A 188 16.76 25.80 38.57
CA THR A 188 16.18 26.82 39.46
C THR A 188 14.92 27.46 38.84
N THR A 189 14.92 27.68 37.53
CA THR A 189 13.82 28.33 36.79
C THR A 189 12.90 27.33 36.11
N THR A 190 13.22 26.04 36.22
CA THR A 190 12.44 25.01 35.53
C THR A 190 11.02 24.89 36.10
N PRO A 191 9.96 24.78 35.23
CA PRO A 191 8.58 24.75 35.67
C PRO A 191 8.16 23.38 36.22
N LYS A 192 6.99 23.31 36.87
CA LYS A 192 6.38 22.05 37.30
C LYS A 192 5.84 21.27 36.12
N VAL A 193 6.14 19.95 36.07
CA VAL A 193 5.71 19.02 35.05
C VAL A 193 4.89 17.89 35.65
N THR A 194 3.76 17.56 35.03
CA THR A 194 3.02 16.32 35.31
C THR A 194 3.31 15.30 34.20
N VAL A 195 3.75 14.10 34.55
CA VAL A 195 3.91 13.00 33.61
C VAL A 195 2.69 12.10 33.69
N GLN A 196 1.98 11.92 32.59
CA GLN A 196 0.81 11.06 32.49
C GLN A 196 1.16 9.75 31.77
N LEU A 197 0.80 8.62 32.39
CA LEU A 197 1.04 7.25 31.92
C LEU A 197 -0.31 6.55 31.70
N PRO A 198 -0.96 6.70 30.55
CA PRO A 198 -2.20 6.00 30.24
C PRO A 198 -1.95 4.50 30.02
N MET A 199 -2.67 3.65 30.75
CA MET A 199 -2.50 2.20 30.77
C MET A 199 -3.83 1.46 30.65
N PHE A 200 -3.82 0.34 29.92
CA PHE A 200 -4.94 -0.59 29.85
C PHE A 200 -4.46 -2.01 29.59
N ASN A 201 -4.59 -2.92 30.59
CA ASN A 201 -4.19 -4.32 30.49
C ASN A 201 -2.73 -4.51 30.01
N GLU A 202 -1.77 -3.76 30.60
CA GLU A 202 -0.37 -3.65 30.20
C GLU A 202 0.59 -4.39 31.15
N MET A 203 0.18 -5.54 31.69
CA MET A 203 0.90 -6.26 32.75
C MET A 203 2.39 -6.52 32.45
N TYR A 204 2.76 -6.68 31.18
CA TYR A 204 4.15 -7.01 30.80
C TYR A 204 5.11 -5.81 30.81
N VAL A 205 4.59 -4.58 30.78
CA VAL A 205 5.39 -3.36 30.61
C VAL A 205 5.13 -2.29 31.67
N SER A 206 4.05 -2.40 32.46
CA SER A 206 3.65 -1.40 33.46
C SER A 206 4.72 -1.13 34.51
N ASP A 207 5.31 -2.16 35.11
CA ASP A 207 6.37 -2.02 36.12
C ASP A 207 7.59 -1.27 35.56
N ARG A 208 7.97 -1.59 34.33
CA ARG A 208 9.13 -1.01 33.66
C ARG A 208 8.97 0.49 33.43
N ILE A 209 7.82 0.92 32.88
CA ILE A 209 7.61 2.35 32.61
C ILE A 209 7.47 3.15 33.90
N ILE A 210 6.74 2.66 34.93
CA ILE A 210 6.62 3.34 36.24
C ILE A 210 8.00 3.54 36.86
N GLU A 211 8.83 2.49 36.86
CA GLU A 211 10.20 2.57 37.37
C GLU A 211 11.07 3.55 36.58
N THR A 212 10.99 3.51 35.22
CA THR A 212 11.74 4.40 34.35
C THR A 212 11.39 5.88 34.59
N ILE A 213 10.10 6.19 34.67
CA ILE A 213 9.63 7.57 34.90
C ILE A 213 9.93 8.07 36.31
N SER A 214 9.89 7.19 37.32
CA SER A 214 10.27 7.56 38.69
C SER A 214 11.74 7.94 38.86
N ARG A 215 12.58 7.62 37.89
CA ARG A 215 14.02 7.91 37.83
C ARG A 215 14.40 9.07 36.93
N LEU A 216 13.42 9.84 36.44
CA LEU A 216 13.73 11.03 35.65
C LEU A 216 14.52 12.03 36.51
N ASP A 217 15.60 12.56 35.93
CA ASP A 217 16.44 13.57 36.54
C ASP A 217 15.79 14.95 36.43
N TYR A 218 14.90 15.24 37.36
CA TYR A 218 14.12 16.47 37.48
C TYR A 218 13.84 16.80 38.93
N PRO A 219 13.77 18.09 39.35
CA PRO A 219 13.53 18.43 40.76
C PRO A 219 12.28 17.76 41.32
N ALA A 220 12.41 17.06 42.44
CA ALA A 220 11.35 16.22 42.99
C ALA A 220 10.07 17.00 43.36
N ASP A 221 10.22 18.24 43.82
CA ASP A 221 9.11 19.16 44.13
C ASP A 221 8.40 19.70 42.86
N LYS A 222 9.02 19.55 41.69
CA LYS A 222 8.51 20.02 40.40
C LYS A 222 8.05 18.87 39.49
N LEU A 223 8.08 17.63 39.95
CA LEU A 223 7.65 16.46 39.20
C LEU A 223 6.44 15.78 39.84
N GLN A 224 5.34 15.67 39.11
CA GLN A 224 4.20 14.84 39.47
C GLN A 224 4.06 13.70 38.46
N ILE A 225 3.75 12.49 38.91
CA ILE A 225 3.49 11.33 38.08
C ILE A 225 2.03 10.87 38.29
N GLN A 226 1.27 10.74 37.20
CA GLN A 226 -0.10 10.21 37.20
C GLN A 226 -0.13 8.92 36.38
N VAL A 227 -0.43 7.79 37.02
CA VAL A 227 -0.68 6.52 36.33
C VAL A 227 -2.18 6.42 36.10
N LEU A 228 -2.59 6.60 34.83
CA LEU A 228 -3.99 6.62 34.40
C LEU A 228 -4.39 5.22 33.98
N ASP A 229 -5.06 4.49 34.86
CA ASP A 229 -5.28 3.06 34.71
C ASP A 229 -6.76 2.73 34.40
N ASP A 230 -7.00 2.22 33.22
CA ASP A 230 -8.30 1.71 32.77
C ASP A 230 -8.35 0.17 32.79
N SER A 231 -7.39 -0.50 33.43
CA SER A 231 -7.26 -1.96 33.37
C SER A 231 -8.40 -2.69 34.06
N THR A 232 -8.77 -3.83 33.45
CA THR A 232 -9.86 -4.71 33.90
C THR A 232 -9.37 -6.10 34.35
N ASP A 233 -8.05 -6.30 34.31
CA ASP A 233 -7.38 -7.55 34.70
C ASP A 233 -6.37 -7.32 35.83
N GLU A 234 -5.53 -8.31 36.12
CA GLU A 234 -4.49 -8.27 37.16
C GLU A 234 -3.48 -7.11 37.01
N THR A 235 -3.44 -6.42 35.87
CA THR A 235 -2.60 -5.24 35.67
C THR A 235 -2.88 -4.15 36.69
N LYS A 236 -4.16 -3.98 37.10
CA LYS A 236 -4.58 -3.01 38.12
C LYS A 236 -3.83 -3.21 39.44
N ASP A 237 -3.78 -4.46 39.92
CA ASP A 237 -3.14 -4.78 41.22
C ASP A 237 -1.63 -4.66 41.11
N LEU A 238 -1.02 -5.01 39.99
CA LEU A 238 0.40 -4.81 39.73
C LEU A 238 0.75 -3.32 39.74
N ILE A 239 -0.03 -2.47 39.06
CA ILE A 239 0.15 -1.01 39.03
C ILE A 239 0.02 -0.45 40.47
N ALA A 240 -1.03 -0.82 41.21
CA ALA A 240 -1.27 -0.33 42.56
C ALA A 240 -0.09 -0.65 43.47
N LYS A 241 0.42 -1.88 43.44
CA LYS A 241 1.59 -2.32 44.18
C LYS A 241 2.84 -1.51 43.80
N LYS A 242 3.09 -1.34 42.49
CA LYS A 242 4.28 -0.62 42.01
C LYS A 242 4.24 0.86 42.35
N VAL A 243 3.06 1.50 42.24
CA VAL A 243 2.88 2.90 42.64
C VAL A 243 3.13 3.08 44.16
N ALA A 244 2.60 2.17 45.00
CA ALA A 244 2.85 2.21 46.43
C ALA A 244 4.36 2.09 46.78
N GLU A 245 5.08 1.18 46.09
CA GLU A 245 6.54 1.03 46.22
C GLU A 245 7.29 2.32 45.88
N VAL A 246 6.93 2.95 44.73
CA VAL A 246 7.58 4.18 44.27
C VAL A 246 7.23 5.37 45.16
N ALA A 247 5.99 5.49 45.63
CA ALA A 247 5.55 6.52 46.54
C ALA A 247 6.30 6.42 47.89
N ALA A 248 6.56 5.22 48.39
CA ALA A 248 7.34 5.00 49.63
C ALA A 248 8.79 5.51 49.53
N ARG A 249 9.32 5.71 48.33
CA ARG A 249 10.63 6.34 48.06
C ARG A 249 10.58 7.87 48.06
N GLY A 250 9.40 8.48 48.32
CA GLY A 250 9.21 9.94 48.35
C GLY A 250 8.89 10.55 46.96
N VAL A 251 8.57 9.76 45.95
CA VAL A 251 8.19 10.25 44.61
C VAL A 251 6.72 10.68 44.63
N ASN A 252 6.41 11.88 44.11
CA ASN A 252 5.02 12.35 43.93
C ASN A 252 4.36 11.60 42.78
N ILE A 253 3.78 10.43 43.09
CA ILE A 253 3.11 9.54 42.13
C ILE A 253 1.70 9.16 42.61
N GLN A 254 0.73 9.13 41.69
CA GLN A 254 -0.65 8.80 41.96
C GLN A 254 -1.16 7.71 41.02
N HIS A 255 -1.89 6.70 41.54
CA HIS A 255 -2.65 5.73 40.77
C HIS A 255 -4.08 6.25 40.62
N ILE A 256 -4.49 6.55 39.40
CA ILE A 256 -5.81 7.05 39.04
C ILE A 256 -6.51 5.95 38.22
N HIS A 257 -7.27 5.10 38.92
CA HIS A 257 -8.02 4.02 38.27
C HIS A 257 -9.44 4.48 37.89
N ARG A 258 -9.87 4.18 36.66
CA ARG A 258 -11.22 4.40 36.16
C ARG A 258 -11.91 3.07 35.89
N VAL A 259 -13.18 2.97 36.28
CA VAL A 259 -14.06 1.84 35.94
C VAL A 259 -14.75 2.09 34.58
N ASP A 260 -15.20 3.33 34.36
CA ASP A 260 -15.76 3.75 33.08
C ASP A 260 -14.64 4.14 32.12
N ARG A 261 -14.55 3.40 31.01
CA ARG A 261 -13.57 3.61 29.95
C ARG A 261 -14.08 4.48 28.80
N THR A 262 -15.13 5.26 28.99
CA THR A 262 -15.63 6.18 27.96
C THR A 262 -14.51 7.06 27.45
N GLY A 263 -14.34 7.13 26.13
CA GLY A 263 -13.27 7.87 25.48
C GLY A 263 -11.88 7.21 25.52
N TYR A 264 -11.74 6.01 26.09
CA TYR A 264 -10.48 5.26 26.12
C TYR A 264 -9.31 6.12 26.65
N LYS A 265 -8.18 6.19 25.89
CA LYS A 265 -7.00 6.98 26.25
C LYS A 265 -7.32 8.48 26.34
N ALA A 266 -8.02 9.04 25.37
CA ALA A 266 -8.43 10.45 25.39
C ALA A 266 -9.26 10.78 26.65
N GLY A 267 -10.25 9.93 26.97
CA GLY A 267 -11.05 10.08 28.18
C GLY A 267 -10.26 9.91 29.47
N ALA A 268 -9.19 9.08 29.49
CA ALA A 268 -8.31 8.96 30.65
C ALA A 268 -7.46 10.22 30.84
N LEU A 269 -6.92 10.79 29.76
CA LEU A 269 -6.15 12.03 29.79
C LEU A 269 -7.04 13.21 30.21
N ASP A 270 -8.26 13.31 29.66
CA ASP A 270 -9.21 14.37 29.99
C ASP A 270 -9.66 14.32 31.46
N ALA A 271 -10.07 13.14 31.94
CA ALA A 271 -10.50 12.95 33.33
C ALA A 271 -9.41 13.24 34.38
N ALA A 272 -8.15 13.21 33.99
CA ALA A 272 -7.02 13.50 34.88
C ALA A 272 -6.64 14.98 34.89
N MET A 273 -7.17 15.83 34.00
CA MET A 273 -6.76 17.24 33.84
C MET A 273 -6.98 18.08 35.12
N ASP A 274 -8.03 17.82 35.87
CA ASP A 274 -8.33 18.52 37.13
C ASP A 274 -7.31 18.23 38.23
N ARG A 275 -6.55 17.13 38.12
CA ARG A 275 -5.52 16.70 39.08
C ARG A 275 -4.10 17.03 38.63
N VAL A 276 -3.95 17.67 37.46
CA VAL A 276 -2.66 18.11 36.94
C VAL A 276 -2.16 19.31 37.68
N GLU A 277 -1.04 19.13 38.40
CA GLU A 277 -0.35 20.20 39.15
C GLU A 277 0.66 20.96 38.28
N GLY A 278 1.15 20.35 37.21
CA GLY A 278 2.15 20.92 36.32
C GLY A 278 1.59 21.94 35.34
N GLU A 279 2.36 22.96 35.01
CA GLU A 279 2.10 23.84 33.86
C GLU A 279 2.26 23.09 32.55
N PHE A 280 3.07 22.02 32.56
CA PHE A 280 3.35 21.17 31.40
C PHE A 280 2.98 19.72 31.68
N ILE A 281 2.56 19.03 30.66
CA ILE A 281 2.11 17.64 30.72
C ILE A 281 2.94 16.81 29.72
N ALA A 282 3.79 15.92 30.26
CA ALA A 282 4.49 14.92 29.45
C ALA A 282 3.67 13.63 29.39
N ILE A 283 3.57 13.00 28.22
CA ILE A 283 2.76 11.79 28.04
C ILE A 283 3.66 10.66 27.52
N PHE A 284 3.59 9.49 28.18
CA PHE A 284 4.28 8.28 27.74
C PHE A 284 3.34 7.07 27.76
N ASP A 285 3.28 6.37 26.64
CA ASP A 285 2.66 5.05 26.60
C ASP A 285 3.50 4.02 27.36
N ALA A 286 2.89 2.94 27.81
CA ALA A 286 3.48 1.97 28.74
C ALA A 286 4.75 1.25 28.21
N ASP A 287 5.02 1.28 26.93
CA ASP A 287 6.19 0.62 26.31
C ASP A 287 7.39 1.55 26.08
N PHE A 288 7.29 2.82 26.49
CA PHE A 288 8.38 3.79 26.32
C PHE A 288 9.41 3.70 27.44
N ILE A 289 10.68 3.99 27.09
CA ILE A 289 11.81 4.03 28.02
C ILE A 289 12.63 5.29 27.71
N PRO A 290 12.18 6.49 28.14
CA PRO A 290 12.98 7.70 27.96
C PRO A 290 14.24 7.68 28.82
N ASP A 291 15.30 8.37 28.39
CA ASP A 291 16.50 8.60 29.16
C ASP A 291 16.18 9.46 30.40
N ALA A 292 16.96 9.33 31.48
CA ALA A 292 16.76 10.08 32.73
C ALA A 292 16.74 11.61 32.52
N ASP A 293 17.57 12.13 31.62
CA ASP A 293 17.69 13.56 31.29
C ASP A 293 16.67 14.06 30.22
N TRP A 294 15.68 13.26 29.89
CA TRP A 294 14.74 13.57 28.79
C TRP A 294 13.97 14.89 29.03
N LEU A 295 13.50 15.15 30.26
CA LEU A 295 12.85 16.40 30.64
C LEU A 295 13.81 17.59 30.55
N GLN A 296 15.05 17.42 30.97
CA GLN A 296 16.08 18.46 30.89
C GLN A 296 16.35 18.88 29.43
N LYS A 297 16.23 17.92 28.48
CA LYS A 297 16.40 18.18 27.05
C LYS A 297 15.18 18.82 26.38
N THR A 298 13.98 18.61 26.90
CA THR A 298 12.72 19.07 26.30
C THR A 298 12.24 20.41 26.83
N MET A 299 12.29 20.60 28.17
CA MET A 299 11.71 21.76 28.84
C MET A 299 12.29 23.11 28.44
N PRO A 300 13.58 23.25 28.13
CA PRO A 300 14.12 24.53 27.65
C PRO A 300 13.50 25.09 26.39
N SER A 301 12.83 24.22 25.59
CA SER A 301 12.13 24.65 24.37
C SER A 301 10.89 25.50 24.63
N PHE A 302 10.33 25.46 25.84
CA PHE A 302 9.14 26.23 26.24
C PHE A 302 9.43 27.65 26.73
N GLN A 303 10.68 28.10 26.65
CA GLN A 303 11.03 29.52 26.88
C GLN A 303 10.32 30.47 25.89
N ASP A 304 9.91 29.99 24.72
CA ASP A 304 8.95 30.68 23.84
C ASP A 304 7.53 30.33 24.27
N ASP A 305 6.80 31.34 24.77
CA ASP A 305 5.41 31.16 25.26
C ASP A 305 4.42 30.74 24.17
N ASN A 306 4.77 30.91 22.90
CA ASN A 306 3.94 30.45 21.77
C ASN A 306 4.10 28.94 21.49
N ILE A 307 5.08 28.27 22.12
CA ILE A 307 5.24 26.81 21.97
C ILE A 307 4.22 26.10 22.85
N GLY A 308 3.26 25.46 22.19
CA GLY A 308 2.24 24.64 22.83
C GLY A 308 2.67 23.18 23.03
N VAL A 309 3.52 22.66 22.13
CA VAL A 309 3.96 21.25 22.15
C VAL A 309 5.44 21.13 21.78
N VAL A 310 6.13 20.26 22.51
CA VAL A 310 7.45 19.74 22.12
C VAL A 310 7.33 18.24 21.90
N GLN A 311 7.48 17.79 20.66
CA GLN A 311 7.50 16.37 20.29
C GLN A 311 8.93 15.89 20.14
N THR A 312 9.25 14.70 20.65
CA THR A 312 10.54 14.05 20.48
C THR A 312 10.45 12.88 19.50
N ARG A 313 11.60 12.38 19.06
CA ARG A 313 11.67 11.27 18.11
C ARG A 313 11.46 9.93 18.82
N TRP A 314 10.67 9.04 18.23
CA TRP A 314 10.62 7.67 18.71
C TRP A 314 11.89 6.90 18.32
N GLY A 315 12.46 6.20 19.31
CA GLY A 315 13.45 5.16 19.12
C GLY A 315 12.79 3.77 19.10
N HIS A 316 13.59 2.74 18.80
CA HIS A 316 13.07 1.37 18.69
C HIS A 316 13.95 0.40 19.46
N ILE A 317 13.44 -0.14 20.59
CA ILE A 317 14.18 -1.03 21.50
C ILE A 317 14.49 -2.36 20.82
N ASN A 318 13.52 -2.91 20.11
CA ASN A 318 13.56 -4.23 19.51
C ASN A 318 13.72 -4.20 17.97
N LYS A 319 14.35 -3.15 17.43
CA LYS A 319 14.56 -2.99 15.98
C LYS A 319 15.13 -4.26 15.32
N ASN A 320 16.10 -4.90 15.96
CA ASN A 320 16.83 -6.04 15.43
C ASN A 320 16.18 -7.40 15.75
N TYR A 321 14.95 -7.42 16.26
CA TYR A 321 14.25 -8.64 16.64
C TYR A 321 13.90 -9.50 15.40
N SER A 322 13.43 -8.90 14.32
CA SER A 322 13.04 -9.58 13.08
C SER A 322 13.10 -8.63 11.90
N ILE A 323 13.01 -9.18 10.67
CA ILE A 323 12.85 -8.37 9.45
C ILE A 323 11.61 -7.48 9.52
N LEU A 324 10.53 -7.95 10.15
CA LEU A 324 9.30 -7.17 10.34
C LEU A 324 9.56 -5.92 11.20
N THR A 325 10.28 -6.04 12.31
CA THR A 325 10.62 -4.90 13.17
C THR A 325 11.63 -3.96 12.51
N GLU A 326 12.57 -4.49 11.72
CA GLU A 326 13.50 -3.66 10.95
C GLU A 326 12.78 -2.82 9.88
N LEU A 327 11.79 -3.38 9.18
CA LEU A 327 11.02 -2.67 8.18
C LEU A 327 10.07 -1.63 8.81
N GLN A 328 9.49 -1.92 9.97
CA GLN A 328 8.74 -0.93 10.73
C GLN A 328 9.63 0.24 11.16
N ALA A 329 10.82 -0.04 11.70
CA ALA A 329 11.80 0.98 12.04
C ALA A 329 12.22 1.83 10.84
N PHE A 330 12.37 1.20 9.65
CA PHE A 330 12.66 1.90 8.40
C PHE A 330 11.55 2.89 8.03
N GLY A 331 10.28 2.45 8.06
CA GLY A 331 9.12 3.29 7.77
C GLY A 331 8.98 4.45 8.76
N LEU A 332 9.05 4.16 10.07
CA LEU A 332 8.93 5.16 11.14
C LEU A 332 10.09 6.18 11.12
N ASN A 333 11.30 5.77 10.75
CA ASN A 333 12.39 6.71 10.54
C ASN A 333 12.08 7.70 9.41
N GLY A 334 11.37 7.28 8.35
CA GLY A 334 10.84 8.17 7.31
C GLY A 334 9.90 9.22 7.89
N HIS A 335 8.92 8.77 8.67
CA HIS A 335 7.96 9.65 9.34
C HIS A 335 8.67 10.66 10.26
N PHE A 336 9.48 10.21 11.22
CA PHE A 336 10.10 11.09 12.20
C PHE A 336 11.18 12.00 11.60
N ALA A 337 12.03 11.53 10.69
CA ALA A 337 13.07 12.38 10.12
C ALA A 337 12.50 13.36 9.10
N ILE A 338 11.73 12.88 8.11
CA ILE A 338 11.33 13.70 6.96
C ILE A 338 9.96 14.33 7.15
N GLU A 339 8.94 13.60 7.58
CA GLU A 339 7.63 14.25 7.79
C GLU A 339 7.68 15.22 8.96
N GLN A 340 7.98 14.78 10.16
CA GLN A 340 8.04 15.65 11.32
C GLN A 340 9.19 16.67 11.22
N GLY A 341 10.41 16.21 10.89
CA GLY A 341 11.57 17.07 10.77
C GLY A 341 11.48 18.05 9.60
N GLY A 342 10.98 17.61 8.45
CA GLY A 342 10.77 18.43 7.26
C GLY A 342 9.68 19.47 7.46
N ARG A 343 8.51 19.07 8.01
CA ARG A 343 7.40 19.96 8.35
C ARG A 343 7.82 21.02 9.36
N ASN A 344 8.45 20.61 10.45
CA ASN A 344 8.98 21.53 11.47
C ASN A 344 10.01 22.50 10.87
N SER A 345 10.89 22.03 9.98
CA SER A 345 11.89 22.86 9.31
C SER A 345 11.29 23.86 8.34
N ALA A 346 10.17 23.54 7.71
CA ALA A 346 9.44 24.40 6.78
C ALA A 346 8.42 25.32 7.49
N GLY A 347 8.19 25.13 8.78
CA GLY A 347 7.19 25.87 9.56
C GLY A 347 5.75 25.39 9.31
N HIS A 348 5.57 24.17 8.75
CA HIS A 348 4.27 23.57 8.55
C HIS A 348 3.76 22.89 9.81
N PHE A 349 2.47 22.57 9.85
CA PHE A 349 1.85 21.84 10.94
C PHE A 349 2.50 20.47 11.12
N ILE A 350 2.85 20.14 12.38
CA ILE A 350 3.29 18.81 12.82
C ILE A 350 2.29 18.26 13.81
N ASN A 351 2.30 16.95 14.05
CA ASN A 351 1.45 16.35 15.06
C ASN A 351 2.25 15.94 16.30
N PHE A 352 1.60 15.99 17.45
CA PHE A 352 1.94 15.15 18.58
C PHE A 352 1.57 13.71 18.21
N ASN A 353 2.47 12.75 18.46
CA ASN A 353 2.28 11.36 18.04
C ASN A 353 1.69 10.48 19.18
N GLY A 354 0.85 11.05 20.02
CA GLY A 354 0.21 10.37 21.13
C GLY A 354 1.09 10.15 22.36
N THR A 355 2.43 10.24 22.22
CA THR A 355 3.39 9.89 23.28
C THR A 355 4.77 10.45 22.98
N GLY A 356 5.65 10.46 23.99
CA GLY A 356 7.03 10.93 23.85
C GLY A 356 7.11 12.42 23.52
N GLY A 357 6.25 13.22 24.13
CA GLY A 357 6.26 14.67 23.99
C GLY A 357 5.63 15.37 25.19
N VAL A 358 5.73 16.68 25.20
CA VAL A 358 5.25 17.56 26.29
C VAL A 358 4.28 18.58 25.73
N TRP A 359 3.15 18.76 26.36
CA TRP A 359 2.15 19.79 26.10
C TRP A 359 2.24 20.90 27.16
N ARG A 360 2.05 22.16 26.75
CA ARG A 360 1.67 23.23 27.67
C ARG A 360 0.19 23.03 28.03
N LYS A 361 -0.15 22.93 29.32
CA LYS A 361 -1.55 22.71 29.80
C LYS A 361 -2.51 23.71 29.18
N LYS A 362 -2.16 25.00 29.17
CA LYS A 362 -2.95 26.06 28.54
C LYS A 362 -3.22 25.81 27.04
N CYS A 363 -2.29 25.20 26.32
CA CYS A 363 -2.52 24.86 24.89
C CYS A 363 -3.61 23.81 24.72
N ILE A 364 -3.66 22.79 25.60
CA ILE A 364 -4.73 21.79 25.59
C ILE A 364 -6.09 22.46 25.88
N GLU A 365 -6.15 23.28 26.93
CA GLU A 365 -7.36 24.00 27.35
C GLU A 365 -7.85 24.95 26.24
N ASP A 366 -6.98 25.78 25.69
CA ASP A 366 -7.30 26.70 24.61
C ASP A 366 -7.76 25.96 23.35
N ALA A 367 -7.23 24.77 23.06
CA ALA A 367 -7.65 23.95 21.94
C ALA A 367 -9.00 23.23 22.15
N GLY A 368 -9.57 23.30 23.35
CA GLY A 368 -10.87 22.70 23.69
C GLY A 368 -10.76 21.34 24.37
N GLY A 369 -9.59 20.97 24.92
CA GLY A 369 -9.38 19.73 25.65
C GLY A 369 -9.25 18.49 24.78
N TRP A 370 -9.14 17.33 25.40
CA TRP A 370 -9.09 16.04 24.73
C TRP A 370 -10.49 15.62 24.25
N GLU A 371 -10.63 15.35 22.96
CA GLU A 371 -11.86 14.81 22.38
C GLU A 371 -11.64 13.35 21.99
N HIS A 372 -12.72 12.54 22.02
CA HIS A 372 -12.65 11.09 21.81
C HIS A 372 -13.56 10.61 20.65
N ASP A 373 -13.91 11.53 19.77
CA ASP A 373 -14.73 11.26 18.59
C ASP A 373 -13.93 10.68 17.40
N THR A 374 -12.59 10.70 17.48
CA THR A 374 -11.66 10.07 16.54
C THR A 374 -10.75 9.06 17.26
N LEU A 375 -10.21 8.08 16.52
CA LEU A 375 -9.25 7.09 17.07
C LEU A 375 -7.83 7.64 17.26
N THR A 376 -7.56 8.88 16.80
CA THR A 376 -6.27 9.58 16.93
C THR A 376 -6.51 10.95 17.56
N GLU A 377 -6.80 10.92 18.86
CA GLU A 377 -7.06 12.11 19.69
C GLU A 377 -5.89 13.11 19.65
N ASP A 378 -4.69 12.59 19.48
CA ASP A 378 -3.43 13.32 19.38
C ASP A 378 -3.33 14.15 18.09
N LEU A 379 -3.69 13.56 16.97
CA LEU A 379 -3.72 14.23 15.67
C LEU A 379 -4.81 15.31 15.65
N ASP A 380 -6.00 15.00 16.16
CA ASP A 380 -7.11 15.94 16.27
C ASP A 380 -6.74 17.17 17.10
N LEU A 381 -6.28 16.96 18.35
CA LEU A 381 -5.89 18.05 19.24
C LEU A 381 -4.73 18.87 18.66
N SER A 382 -3.77 18.21 18.00
CA SER A 382 -2.64 18.88 17.36
C SER A 382 -3.08 19.88 16.28
N TYR A 383 -4.06 19.51 15.48
CA TYR A 383 -4.58 20.41 14.43
C TYR A 383 -5.43 21.53 15.03
N ARG A 384 -6.29 21.24 16.01
CA ARG A 384 -7.09 22.27 16.70
C ARG A 384 -6.19 23.33 17.34
N ALA A 385 -5.13 22.92 18.02
CA ALA A 385 -4.18 23.81 18.66
C ALA A 385 -3.45 24.71 17.65
N GLN A 386 -2.92 24.15 16.57
CA GLN A 386 -2.16 24.92 15.59
C GLN A 386 -3.04 25.84 14.73
N ILE A 387 -4.30 25.47 14.48
CA ILE A 387 -5.27 26.37 13.84
C ILE A 387 -5.55 27.60 14.74
N LYS A 388 -5.48 27.46 16.05
CA LYS A 388 -5.59 28.57 17.03
C LYS A 388 -4.31 29.40 17.18
N GLY A 389 -3.24 29.03 16.46
CA GLY A 389 -1.97 29.79 16.42
C GLY A 389 -0.85 29.25 17.31
N TRP A 390 -1.08 28.18 18.08
CA TRP A 390 -0.01 27.53 18.83
C TRP A 390 1.06 26.96 17.92
N LYS A 391 2.34 27.10 18.28
CA LYS A 391 3.47 26.53 17.56
C LYS A 391 3.88 25.20 18.20
N PHE A 392 4.29 24.27 17.36
CA PHE A 392 4.84 23.00 17.78
C PHE A 392 6.32 22.92 17.43
N LYS A 393 7.13 22.33 18.30
CA LYS A 393 8.56 22.13 18.08
C LYS A 393 8.89 20.64 18.06
N TYR A 394 9.70 20.23 17.10
CA TYR A 394 10.17 18.86 17.00
C TYR A 394 11.66 18.74 17.31
N LEU A 395 12.00 17.90 18.29
CA LEU A 395 13.38 17.62 18.72
C LEU A 395 13.83 16.25 18.19
N GLU A 396 14.45 16.23 17.02
CA GLU A 396 14.89 15.00 16.36
C GLU A 396 16.00 14.27 17.15
N ASP A 397 16.87 15.00 17.85
CA ASP A 397 18.01 14.45 18.57
C ASP A 397 17.65 13.88 19.94
N VAL A 398 16.48 14.25 20.50
CA VAL A 398 15.96 13.71 21.74
C VAL A 398 15.10 12.49 21.42
N ILE A 399 15.50 11.33 21.95
CA ILE A 399 14.90 10.05 21.59
C ILE A 399 14.10 9.52 22.78
N ALA A 400 12.90 9.01 22.50
CA ALA A 400 12.10 8.24 23.43
C ALA A 400 11.94 6.82 22.85
N PRO A 401 12.72 5.82 23.29
CA PRO A 401 12.67 4.46 22.76
C PRO A 401 11.38 3.73 23.15
N ALA A 402 10.79 2.98 22.19
CA ALA A 402 9.57 2.21 22.36
C ALA A 402 9.67 0.82 21.72
N GLU A 403 8.72 -0.04 22.04
CA GLU A 403 8.65 -1.40 21.49
C GLU A 403 7.82 -1.44 20.20
N LEU A 404 8.40 -1.98 19.11
CA LEU A 404 7.68 -2.25 17.86
C LEU A 404 6.87 -3.56 17.96
N PRO A 405 5.70 -3.63 17.33
CA PRO A 405 4.96 -4.87 17.15
C PRO A 405 5.82 -5.99 16.54
N ILE A 406 5.87 -7.13 17.19
CA ILE A 406 6.70 -8.27 16.75
C ILE A 406 5.89 -9.29 15.93
N THR A 407 4.56 -9.17 15.91
CA THR A 407 3.66 -10.03 15.14
C THR A 407 2.93 -9.24 14.06
N MET A 408 2.58 -9.93 12.96
CA MET A 408 1.84 -9.32 11.85
C MET A 408 0.45 -8.87 12.28
N SER A 409 -0.22 -9.64 13.12
CA SER A 409 -1.54 -9.30 13.66
C SER A 409 -1.49 -8.04 14.53
N ALA A 410 -0.46 -7.87 15.37
CA ALA A 410 -0.28 -6.67 16.16
C ALA A 410 0.02 -5.45 15.29
N LEU A 411 0.85 -5.61 14.24
CA LEU A 411 1.11 -4.56 13.25
C LEU A 411 -0.17 -4.15 12.52
N LYS A 412 -0.96 -5.10 12.01
CA LYS A 412 -2.24 -4.80 11.33
C LYS A 412 -3.20 -4.06 12.24
N SER A 413 -3.32 -4.46 13.51
CA SER A 413 -4.16 -3.76 14.49
C SER A 413 -3.68 -2.32 14.75
N GLN A 414 -2.38 -2.09 14.85
CA GLN A 414 -1.80 -0.75 15.00
C GLN A 414 -2.05 0.11 13.75
N GLN A 415 -1.77 -0.44 12.56
CA GLN A 415 -2.00 0.24 11.28
C GLN A 415 -3.48 0.58 11.08
N HIS A 416 -4.39 -0.34 11.40
CA HIS A 416 -5.84 -0.10 11.33
C HIS A 416 -6.25 1.14 12.12
N ARG A 417 -5.77 1.29 13.38
CA ARG A 417 -6.07 2.46 14.20
C ARG A 417 -5.53 3.76 13.58
N TRP A 418 -4.29 3.74 13.11
CA TRP A 418 -3.67 4.92 12.53
C TRP A 418 -4.34 5.34 11.22
N MET A 419 -4.65 4.39 10.35
CA MET A 419 -5.29 4.67 9.06
C MET A 419 -6.73 5.16 9.22
N LYS A 420 -7.49 4.49 10.09
CA LYS A 420 -8.87 4.88 10.39
C LYS A 420 -8.93 6.23 11.09
N GLY A 421 -8.14 6.44 12.14
CA GLY A 421 -8.09 7.70 12.88
C GLY A 421 -7.64 8.87 12.00
N GLY A 422 -6.66 8.66 11.10
CA GLY A 422 -6.27 9.66 10.11
C GLY A 422 -7.42 10.05 9.17
N ALA A 423 -8.21 9.07 8.69
CA ALA A 423 -9.38 9.33 7.86
C ALA A 423 -10.49 10.06 8.64
N GLU A 424 -10.76 9.67 9.90
CA GLU A 424 -11.71 10.36 10.80
C GLU A 424 -11.28 11.83 11.03
N CYS A 425 -10.00 12.07 11.32
CA CYS A 425 -9.47 13.43 11.49
C CYS A 425 -9.56 14.24 10.19
N PHE A 426 -9.31 13.63 9.02
CA PHE A 426 -9.53 14.33 7.76
C PHE A 426 -10.97 14.79 7.60
N VAL A 427 -11.96 13.90 7.80
CA VAL A 427 -13.38 14.24 7.71
C VAL A 427 -13.76 15.37 8.66
N LYS A 428 -13.24 15.33 9.89
CA LYS A 428 -13.51 16.33 10.93
C LYS A 428 -12.88 17.70 10.60
N MET A 429 -11.64 17.71 10.10
CA MET A 429 -10.80 18.93 10.11
C MET A 429 -10.64 19.60 8.75
N TRP A 430 -10.91 18.94 7.61
CA TRP A 430 -10.56 19.49 6.30
C TRP A 430 -11.21 20.83 5.98
N LYS A 431 -12.51 21.02 6.31
CA LYS A 431 -13.21 22.30 6.11
C LYS A 431 -12.64 23.40 7.02
N THR A 432 -12.44 23.08 8.29
CA THR A 432 -11.88 24.00 9.29
C THR A 432 -10.50 24.47 8.86
N LEU A 433 -9.63 23.56 8.41
CA LEU A 433 -8.30 23.91 7.94
C LEU A 433 -8.30 24.77 6.67
N LEU A 434 -9.20 24.49 5.72
CA LEU A 434 -9.35 25.29 4.49
C LEU A 434 -9.80 26.72 4.76
N THR A 435 -10.67 26.91 5.75
CA THR A 435 -11.29 28.22 6.05
C THR A 435 -10.60 28.97 7.19
N ALA A 436 -9.61 28.35 7.86
CA ALA A 436 -8.93 28.94 9.02
C ALA A 436 -8.27 30.28 8.67
N LYS A 437 -8.57 31.32 9.44
CA LYS A 437 -7.95 32.63 9.28
C LYS A 437 -6.50 32.60 9.77
N GLY A 438 -5.61 33.31 9.09
CA GLY A 438 -4.19 33.41 9.48
C GLY A 438 -3.31 32.21 9.08
N VAL A 439 -3.88 31.10 8.60
CA VAL A 439 -3.10 29.95 8.10
C VAL A 439 -2.66 30.19 6.66
N LYS A 440 -1.38 30.05 6.38
CA LYS A 440 -0.82 30.23 5.04
C LYS A 440 -1.30 29.13 4.08
N MET A 441 -1.37 29.43 2.78
CA MET A 441 -1.79 28.44 1.77
C MET A 441 -0.89 27.20 1.76
N SER A 442 0.42 27.38 1.90
CA SER A 442 1.37 26.26 1.99
C SER A 442 1.05 25.33 3.16
N ASP A 443 0.69 25.89 4.33
CA ASP A 443 0.37 25.11 5.53
C ASP A 443 -0.96 24.38 5.39
N ARG A 444 -1.92 24.98 4.66
CA ARG A 444 -3.19 24.32 4.30
C ARG A 444 -2.95 23.12 3.38
N VAL A 445 -2.16 23.27 2.32
CA VAL A 445 -1.86 22.21 1.37
C VAL A 445 -1.12 21.07 2.08
N HIS A 446 -0.06 21.36 2.83
CA HIS A 446 0.69 20.34 3.57
C HIS A 446 -0.12 19.72 4.70
N GLY A 447 -0.95 20.51 5.39
CA GLY A 447 -1.83 20.02 6.44
C GLY A 447 -2.92 19.10 5.90
N LEU A 448 -3.60 19.49 4.82
CA LEU A 448 -4.58 18.63 4.15
C LEU A 448 -3.96 17.34 3.64
N SER A 449 -2.78 17.42 3.00
CA SER A 449 -2.06 16.25 2.53
C SER A 449 -1.68 15.29 3.67
N HIS A 450 -1.32 15.85 4.84
CA HIS A 450 -1.02 15.05 6.02
C HIS A 450 -2.26 14.31 6.56
N LEU A 451 -3.37 15.00 6.73
CA LEU A 451 -4.63 14.39 7.17
C LEU A 451 -5.15 13.36 6.16
N PHE A 452 -4.91 13.59 4.85
CA PHE A 452 -5.33 12.71 3.75
C PHE A 452 -4.37 11.54 3.51
N ASN A 453 -3.23 11.49 4.20
CA ASN A 453 -2.14 10.52 3.96
C ASN A 453 -2.62 9.05 3.96
N SER A 454 -3.51 8.68 4.87
CA SER A 454 -4.05 7.31 4.96
C SER A 454 -4.77 6.88 3.68
N THR A 455 -5.36 7.81 2.91
CA THR A 455 -6.08 7.53 1.65
C THR A 455 -5.17 7.03 0.53
N VAL A 456 -3.86 7.24 0.64
CA VAL A 456 -2.89 6.69 -0.32
C VAL A 456 -3.03 5.16 -0.47
N PHE A 457 -3.39 4.44 0.60
CA PHE A 457 -3.63 3.00 0.54
C PHE A 457 -4.86 2.63 -0.31
N VAL A 458 -5.89 3.46 -0.30
CA VAL A 458 -7.06 3.29 -1.19
C VAL A 458 -6.62 3.41 -2.65
N PHE A 459 -5.78 4.39 -2.99
CA PHE A 459 -5.27 4.54 -4.36
C PHE A 459 -4.36 3.38 -4.75
N ILE A 460 -3.47 2.93 -3.85
CA ILE A 460 -2.60 1.78 -4.11
C ILE A 460 -3.42 0.52 -4.39
N LEU A 461 -4.44 0.23 -3.59
CA LEU A 461 -5.31 -0.93 -3.81
C LEU A 461 -6.09 -0.79 -5.12
N THR A 462 -6.65 0.40 -5.40
CA THR A 462 -7.38 0.67 -6.64
C THR A 462 -6.49 0.49 -7.86
N ILE A 463 -5.27 1.06 -7.86
CA ILE A 463 -4.26 0.85 -8.91
C ILE A 463 -3.94 -0.64 -9.05
N SER A 464 -3.75 -1.36 -7.94
CA SER A 464 -3.43 -2.78 -7.96
C SER A 464 -4.54 -3.60 -8.63
N LEU A 465 -5.79 -3.41 -8.23
CA LEU A 465 -6.93 -4.14 -8.81
C LEU A 465 -7.18 -3.75 -10.27
N LEU A 466 -7.16 -2.45 -10.59
CA LEU A 466 -7.36 -1.98 -11.94
C LEU A 466 -6.20 -2.35 -12.87
N SER A 467 -4.98 -2.61 -12.37
CA SER A 467 -3.86 -3.05 -13.20
C SER A 467 -4.15 -4.35 -13.95
N LEU A 468 -4.96 -5.25 -13.37
CA LEU A 468 -5.41 -6.48 -14.03
C LEU A 468 -6.31 -6.19 -15.22
N VAL A 469 -7.23 -5.24 -15.05
CA VAL A 469 -8.14 -4.78 -16.14
C VAL A 469 -7.36 -3.98 -17.18
N VAL A 470 -6.41 -3.14 -16.76
CA VAL A 470 -5.53 -2.36 -17.64
C VAL A 470 -4.68 -3.25 -18.54
N LEU A 471 -4.19 -4.39 -18.04
CA LEU A 471 -3.52 -5.38 -18.89
C LEU A 471 -4.44 -5.93 -19.98
N HIS A 472 -5.69 -6.22 -19.65
CA HIS A 472 -6.68 -6.64 -20.63
C HIS A 472 -6.99 -5.53 -21.65
N ILE A 473 -7.13 -4.27 -21.19
CA ILE A 473 -7.31 -3.12 -22.07
C ILE A 473 -6.13 -2.96 -23.02
N LYS A 474 -4.90 -3.08 -22.51
CA LYS A 474 -3.66 -3.04 -23.31
C LYS A 474 -3.70 -4.04 -24.48
N ASP A 475 -4.13 -5.27 -24.20
CA ASP A 475 -4.20 -6.34 -25.19
C ASP A 475 -5.38 -6.18 -26.16
N SER A 476 -6.44 -5.52 -25.71
CA SER A 476 -7.71 -5.45 -26.44
C SER A 476 -7.90 -4.17 -27.24
N PHE A 477 -7.25 -3.06 -26.88
CA PHE A 477 -7.47 -1.73 -27.46
C PHE A 477 -6.14 -1.07 -27.80
N SER A 478 -5.57 -1.42 -28.96
CA SER A 478 -4.28 -0.90 -29.44
C SER A 478 -4.25 0.63 -29.55
N ASP A 479 -5.40 1.25 -29.90
CA ASP A 479 -5.56 2.70 -29.99
C ASP A 479 -5.45 3.43 -28.64
N LEU A 480 -5.58 2.71 -27.50
CA LEU A 480 -5.43 3.28 -26.15
C LEU A 480 -4.02 3.08 -25.56
N ASN A 481 -3.13 2.34 -26.24
CA ASN A 481 -1.80 2.01 -25.72
C ASN A 481 -0.92 3.26 -25.48
N TYR A 482 -1.10 4.33 -26.27
CA TYR A 482 -0.37 5.58 -26.05
C TYR A 482 -0.65 6.18 -24.66
N ILE A 483 -1.89 6.04 -24.14
CA ILE A 483 -2.26 6.51 -22.81
C ILE A 483 -1.42 5.79 -21.75
N LEU A 484 -1.26 4.47 -21.90
CA LEU A 484 -0.48 3.64 -20.97
C LEU A 484 1.02 3.99 -21.01
N GLN A 485 1.57 4.32 -22.17
CA GLN A 485 2.95 4.80 -22.31
C GLN A 485 3.17 6.11 -21.52
N TYR A 486 2.26 7.08 -21.65
CA TYR A 486 2.34 8.31 -20.85
C TYR A 486 2.17 8.08 -19.36
N MET A 487 1.35 7.11 -18.94
CA MET A 487 1.20 6.76 -17.52
C MET A 487 2.50 6.20 -16.91
N GLY A 488 3.41 5.65 -17.72
CA GLY A 488 4.73 5.20 -17.28
C GLY A 488 5.58 6.29 -16.61
N ILE A 489 5.31 7.59 -16.88
CA ILE A 489 6.00 8.72 -16.25
C ILE A 489 5.84 8.72 -14.71
N PHE A 490 4.73 8.17 -14.21
CA PHE A 490 4.47 8.14 -12.77
C PHE A 490 5.43 7.24 -11.98
N ILE A 491 6.26 6.43 -12.64
CA ILE A 491 7.35 5.67 -12.00
C ILE A 491 8.35 6.60 -11.29
N ILE A 492 8.41 7.89 -11.70
CA ILE A 492 9.24 8.91 -11.05
C ILE A 492 8.85 9.12 -9.59
N SER A 493 7.60 8.82 -9.20
CA SER A 493 7.16 8.82 -7.80
C SER A 493 8.02 7.92 -6.91
N THR A 494 8.44 6.76 -7.45
CA THR A 494 9.33 5.85 -6.74
C THR A 494 10.71 6.48 -6.50
N VAL A 495 11.21 7.24 -7.46
CA VAL A 495 12.49 7.96 -7.31
C VAL A 495 12.39 9.04 -6.22
N PHE A 496 11.25 9.76 -6.16
CA PHE A 496 11.00 10.75 -5.11
C PHE A 496 10.92 10.10 -3.72
N LEU A 497 10.24 8.96 -3.62
CA LEU A 497 10.20 8.18 -2.39
C LEU A 497 11.57 7.60 -2.03
N MET A 498 12.37 7.15 -2.98
CA MET A 498 13.75 6.72 -2.72
C MET A 498 14.59 7.87 -2.16
N PHE A 499 14.47 9.08 -2.71
CA PHE A 499 15.16 10.26 -2.18
C PHE A 499 14.72 10.55 -0.73
N TYR A 500 13.40 10.52 -0.47
CA TYR A 500 12.83 10.70 0.86
C TYR A 500 13.41 9.69 1.86
N TYR A 501 13.32 8.38 1.58
CA TYR A 501 13.79 7.33 2.49
C TYR A 501 15.32 7.27 2.60
N TRP A 502 16.07 7.62 1.56
CA TRP A 502 17.53 7.71 1.64
C TRP A 502 18.00 8.70 2.72
N HIS A 503 17.34 9.85 2.83
CA HIS A 503 17.71 10.87 3.81
C HIS A 503 17.27 10.52 5.24
N SER A 504 16.29 9.64 5.41
CA SER A 504 15.88 9.09 6.71
C SER A 504 16.67 7.83 7.12
N PHE A 505 17.39 7.20 6.17
CA PHE A 505 18.09 5.95 6.42
C PHE A 505 19.23 6.13 7.42
N ARG A 506 19.16 5.39 8.55
CA ARG A 506 20.09 5.54 9.69
C ARG A 506 21.24 4.54 9.69
N ASP A 507 21.10 3.43 8.97
CA ASP A 507 22.11 2.35 8.93
C ASP A 507 23.20 2.62 7.89
N LYS A 508 23.65 3.87 7.78
CA LYS A 508 24.73 4.26 6.87
C LYS A 508 26.07 3.80 7.43
N THR A 509 26.84 3.12 6.60
CA THR A 509 28.24 2.77 6.88
C THR A 509 29.18 3.86 6.34
N SER A 510 30.47 3.81 6.68
CA SER A 510 31.49 4.67 6.09
C SER A 510 31.64 4.45 4.57
N ASN A 511 31.35 3.25 4.07
CA ASN A 511 31.33 2.94 2.64
C ASN A 511 29.97 3.31 2.04
N GLY A 512 29.92 4.42 1.29
CA GLY A 512 28.70 4.93 0.65
C GLY A 512 28.05 3.94 -0.33
N PHE A 513 28.85 3.16 -1.07
CA PHE A 513 28.38 2.16 -2.03
C PHE A 513 27.62 1.02 -1.31
N SER A 514 28.23 0.44 -0.27
CA SER A 514 27.58 -0.60 0.54
C SER A 514 26.30 -0.10 1.22
N SER A 515 26.32 1.15 1.74
CA SER A 515 25.13 1.77 2.33
C SER A 515 24.00 1.93 1.31
N PHE A 516 24.33 2.30 0.06
CA PHE A 516 23.33 2.48 -0.99
C PHE A 516 22.64 1.15 -1.35
N PHE A 517 23.37 0.06 -1.58
CA PHE A 517 22.76 -1.23 -1.90
C PHE A 517 21.93 -1.80 -0.73
N ARG A 518 22.41 -1.63 0.50
CA ARG A 518 21.64 -2.01 1.69
C ARG A 518 20.34 -1.21 1.78
N PHE A 519 20.39 0.09 1.51
CA PHE A 519 19.21 0.95 1.45
C PHE A 519 18.23 0.48 0.37
N VAL A 520 18.68 0.25 -0.87
CA VAL A 520 17.84 -0.19 -1.98
C VAL A 520 17.11 -1.49 -1.63
N GLY A 521 17.84 -2.46 -1.08
CA GLY A 521 17.24 -3.72 -0.61
C GLY A 521 16.15 -3.50 0.46
N ARG A 522 16.41 -2.65 1.46
CA ARG A 522 15.44 -2.32 2.52
C ARG A 522 14.23 -1.53 1.98
N PHE A 523 14.47 -0.62 1.04
CA PHE A 523 13.41 0.16 0.42
C PHE A 523 12.42 -0.73 -0.32
N PHE A 524 12.87 -1.65 -1.17
CA PHE A 524 11.97 -2.56 -1.88
C PHE A 524 11.28 -3.55 -0.94
N GLN A 525 11.96 -4.09 0.07
CA GLN A 525 11.33 -4.92 1.10
C GLN A 525 10.22 -4.17 1.83
N PHE A 526 10.46 -2.91 2.18
CA PHE A 526 9.46 -2.04 2.80
C PHE A 526 8.26 -1.79 1.88
N LEU A 527 8.49 -1.49 0.59
CA LEU A 527 7.41 -1.31 -0.39
C LEU A 527 6.56 -2.58 -0.54
N ILE A 528 7.20 -3.76 -0.64
CA ILE A 528 6.51 -5.05 -0.74
C ILE A 528 5.55 -5.25 0.44
N VAL A 529 6.02 -5.05 1.67
CA VAL A 529 5.18 -5.21 2.86
C VAL A 529 4.08 -4.14 2.91
N SER A 530 4.40 -2.89 2.55
CA SER A 530 3.41 -1.79 2.50
C SER A 530 2.31 -2.05 1.47
N MET A 531 2.66 -2.58 0.29
CA MET A 531 1.69 -2.98 -0.74
C MET A 531 0.81 -4.15 -0.26
N GLY A 532 1.39 -5.12 0.44
CA GLY A 532 0.63 -6.22 1.04
C GLY A 532 -0.37 -5.76 2.11
N LEU A 533 -0.06 -4.70 2.84
CA LEU A 533 -0.97 -4.09 3.83
C LEU A 533 -2.08 -3.22 3.19
N SER A 534 -2.04 -2.97 1.89
CA SER A 534 -2.96 -2.03 1.23
C SER A 534 -4.43 -2.42 1.39
N LEU A 535 -4.79 -3.71 1.35
CA LEU A 535 -6.16 -4.17 1.54
C LEU A 535 -6.67 -3.86 2.95
N SER A 536 -5.95 -4.30 3.99
CA SER A 536 -6.35 -4.09 5.39
C SER A 536 -6.38 -2.60 5.75
N ASN A 537 -5.42 -1.82 5.27
CA ASN A 537 -5.39 -0.37 5.49
C ASN A 537 -6.52 0.36 4.73
N THR A 538 -6.85 -0.06 3.51
CA THR A 538 -7.99 0.49 2.76
C THR A 538 -9.31 0.28 3.49
N VAL A 539 -9.54 -0.91 4.04
CA VAL A 539 -10.73 -1.18 4.85
C VAL A 539 -10.82 -0.21 6.03
N ALA A 540 -9.72 0.00 6.75
CA ALA A 540 -9.65 0.93 7.87
C ALA A 540 -9.96 2.37 7.45
N VAL A 541 -9.42 2.83 6.31
CA VAL A 541 -9.68 4.18 5.78
C VAL A 541 -11.14 4.36 5.40
N ILE A 542 -11.74 3.38 4.71
CA ILE A 542 -13.15 3.42 4.33
C ILE A 542 -14.05 3.45 5.57
N GLU A 543 -13.76 2.63 6.59
CA GLU A 543 -14.47 2.67 7.87
C GLU A 543 -14.40 4.07 8.52
N GLY A 544 -13.24 4.72 8.47
CA GLY A 544 -13.06 6.09 8.97
C GLY A 544 -13.90 7.11 8.21
N TYR A 545 -13.91 7.05 6.88
CA TYR A 545 -14.73 7.95 6.04
C TYR A 545 -16.22 7.74 6.21
N LEU A 546 -16.66 6.51 6.43
CA LEU A 546 -18.07 6.18 6.65
C LEU A 546 -18.53 6.40 8.11
N GLY A 547 -17.62 6.79 9.00
CA GLY A 547 -17.93 7.00 10.42
C GLY A 547 -18.32 5.71 11.16
N ILE A 548 -17.90 4.55 10.68
CA ILE A 548 -18.20 3.26 11.32
C ILE A 548 -17.47 3.22 12.68
N LYS A 549 -18.21 3.12 13.76
CA LYS A 549 -17.63 3.03 15.11
C LYS A 549 -17.01 1.66 15.33
N SER A 550 -15.81 1.63 15.86
CA SER A 550 -15.13 0.41 16.31
C SER A 550 -14.54 0.63 17.69
N SER A 551 -14.50 -0.46 18.49
CA SER A 551 -13.84 -0.40 19.79
C SER A 551 -12.34 -0.19 19.63
N PHE A 552 -11.74 0.51 20.58
CA PHE A 552 -10.29 0.67 20.63
C PHE A 552 -9.63 -0.68 20.97
N VAL A 553 -8.98 -1.28 19.98
CA VAL A 553 -8.20 -2.52 20.17
C VAL A 553 -6.74 -2.15 20.41
N ARG A 554 -6.27 -2.45 21.60
CA ARG A 554 -4.88 -2.20 21.99
C ARG A 554 -3.90 -3.09 21.21
N THR A 555 -2.75 -2.54 20.83
CA THR A 555 -1.64 -3.33 20.27
C THR A 555 -0.95 -4.10 21.41
N PRO A 556 -0.90 -5.43 21.39
CA PRO A 556 -0.21 -6.22 22.42
C PRO A 556 1.27 -5.84 22.52
N LYS A 557 1.78 -5.67 23.75
CA LYS A 557 3.20 -5.44 24.07
C LYS A 557 3.80 -6.70 24.69
N PHE A 558 5.03 -7.03 24.34
CA PHE A 558 5.62 -8.33 24.66
C PHE A 558 6.79 -8.23 25.63
N ASN A 559 7.32 -7.03 25.86
CA ASN A 559 8.50 -6.77 26.70
C ASN A 559 9.71 -7.60 26.27
N VAL A 560 9.98 -7.66 24.96
CA VAL A 560 11.07 -8.45 24.40
C VAL A 560 12.02 -7.62 23.56
N SER A 561 13.31 -7.81 23.77
CA SER A 561 14.38 -7.24 22.94
C SER A 561 15.00 -8.27 21.99
N LYS A 562 14.94 -9.56 22.33
CA LYS A 562 15.50 -10.69 21.56
C LYS A 562 14.47 -11.81 21.38
N LYS A 563 14.61 -12.61 20.30
CA LYS A 563 13.73 -13.75 20.01
C LYS A 563 13.66 -14.80 21.12
N SER A 564 14.78 -15.00 21.86
CA SER A 564 14.85 -15.93 22.97
C SER A 564 13.98 -15.55 24.18
N GLU A 565 13.52 -14.30 24.23
CA GLU A 565 12.71 -13.77 25.34
C GLU A 565 11.20 -13.94 25.11
N PHE A 566 10.78 -14.39 23.93
CA PHE A 566 9.37 -14.52 23.57
C PHE A 566 8.70 -15.69 24.34
N LYS A 567 7.78 -15.37 25.23
CA LYS A 567 7.02 -16.32 26.05
C LYS A 567 5.52 -16.41 25.68
N GLY A 568 5.13 -15.79 24.54
CA GLY A 568 3.72 -15.62 24.20
C GLY A 568 3.09 -14.41 24.91
N ASN A 569 1.82 -14.12 24.60
CA ASN A 569 1.08 -13.03 25.21
C ASN A 569 -0.42 -13.39 25.21
N LYS A 570 -1.05 -13.39 26.41
CA LYS A 570 -2.47 -13.76 26.57
C LYS A 570 -3.44 -12.85 25.81
N TYR A 571 -3.00 -11.65 25.43
CA TYR A 571 -3.81 -10.68 24.69
C TYR A 571 -3.72 -10.87 23.17
N ASP A 572 -2.87 -11.77 22.69
CA ASP A 572 -2.64 -12.00 21.25
C ASP A 572 -3.55 -13.16 20.77
N LYS A 573 -4.87 -12.90 20.78
CA LYS A 573 -5.86 -13.86 20.23
C LYS A 573 -5.89 -13.75 18.72
N LYS A 574 -5.75 -14.88 18.02
CA LYS A 574 -5.63 -14.94 16.56
C LYS A 574 -6.71 -15.83 15.96
N SER A 575 -7.46 -15.27 15.03
CA SER A 575 -8.41 -15.99 14.19
C SER A 575 -8.23 -15.59 12.73
N LEU A 576 -8.54 -16.49 11.81
CA LEU A 576 -8.54 -16.21 10.38
C LEU A 576 -9.74 -15.30 10.04
N SER A 577 -9.47 -14.12 9.51
CA SER A 577 -10.51 -13.18 9.07
C SER A 577 -10.75 -13.28 7.56
N ILE A 578 -11.89 -12.75 7.10
CA ILE A 578 -12.21 -12.63 5.66
C ILE A 578 -11.11 -11.81 4.93
N ILE A 579 -10.56 -10.79 5.57
CA ILE A 579 -9.46 -9.98 5.00
C ILE A 579 -8.24 -10.85 4.75
N ASN A 580 -7.90 -11.77 5.67
CA ASN A 580 -6.76 -12.67 5.47
C ASN A 580 -6.98 -13.63 4.28
N ILE A 581 -8.20 -14.13 4.12
CA ILE A 581 -8.55 -14.98 2.96
C ILE A 581 -8.42 -14.18 1.67
N ALA A 582 -8.93 -12.94 1.63
CA ALA A 582 -8.82 -12.06 0.48
C ALA A 582 -7.35 -11.72 0.14
N GLU A 583 -6.49 -11.49 1.14
CA GLU A 583 -5.03 -11.33 0.95
C GLU A 583 -4.43 -12.57 0.28
N GLY A 584 -4.81 -13.78 0.70
CA GLY A 584 -4.39 -15.05 0.07
C GLY A 584 -4.85 -15.18 -1.38
N ILE A 585 -6.09 -14.79 -1.69
CA ILE A 585 -6.62 -14.77 -3.05
C ILE A 585 -5.84 -13.79 -3.92
N LEU A 586 -5.61 -12.56 -3.44
CA LEU A 586 -4.85 -11.55 -4.18
C LEU A 586 -3.41 -11.98 -4.43
N MET A 587 -2.76 -12.66 -3.48
CA MET A 587 -1.44 -13.27 -3.70
C MET A 587 -1.45 -14.21 -4.91
N VAL A 588 -2.45 -15.11 -4.98
CA VAL A 588 -2.57 -16.09 -6.07
C VAL A 588 -2.86 -15.39 -7.40
N VAL A 589 -3.80 -14.43 -7.42
CA VAL A 589 -4.18 -13.69 -8.62
C VAL A 589 -3.01 -12.92 -9.20
N PHE A 590 -2.28 -12.12 -8.39
CA PHE A 590 -1.14 -11.37 -8.87
C PHE A 590 0.06 -12.26 -9.22
N GLY A 591 0.27 -13.36 -8.49
CA GLY A 591 1.30 -14.35 -8.79
C GLY A 591 1.04 -15.05 -10.14
N TYR A 592 -0.20 -15.49 -10.35
CA TYR A 592 -0.62 -16.07 -11.62
C TYR A 592 -0.43 -15.08 -12.79
N THR A 593 -0.91 -13.83 -12.62
CA THR A 593 -0.78 -12.79 -13.63
C THR A 593 0.70 -12.52 -13.96
N ALA A 594 1.56 -12.44 -12.95
CA ALA A 594 3.00 -12.23 -13.15
C ALA A 594 3.64 -13.36 -13.98
N VAL A 595 3.32 -14.62 -13.66
CA VAL A 595 3.85 -15.78 -14.39
C VAL A 595 3.37 -15.80 -15.83
N ILE A 596 2.06 -15.64 -16.04
CA ILE A 596 1.49 -15.66 -17.40
C ILE A 596 2.08 -14.55 -18.26
N ARG A 597 2.19 -13.30 -17.73
CA ARG A 597 2.78 -12.19 -18.49
C ARG A 597 4.26 -12.38 -18.79
N ALA A 598 5.00 -12.99 -17.87
CA ALA A 598 6.40 -13.34 -18.13
C ALA A 598 6.55 -14.37 -19.25
N VAL A 599 5.68 -15.40 -19.28
CA VAL A 599 5.66 -16.43 -20.35
C VAL A 599 5.38 -15.82 -21.73
N TYR A 600 4.46 -14.82 -21.77
CA TYR A 600 4.14 -14.13 -23.02
C TYR A 600 5.05 -12.93 -23.33
N GLY A 601 6.16 -12.76 -22.64
CA GLY A 601 7.13 -11.69 -22.90
C GLY A 601 6.69 -10.28 -22.50
N ASP A 602 5.50 -10.10 -21.89
CA ASP A 602 5.02 -8.78 -21.40
C ASP A 602 5.58 -8.46 -20.03
N LEU A 603 6.76 -7.85 -19.99
CA LEU A 603 7.48 -7.54 -18.76
C LEU A 603 7.12 -6.18 -18.14
N GLY A 604 6.27 -5.38 -18.78
CA GLY A 604 6.02 -3.98 -18.38
C GLY A 604 5.49 -3.82 -16.95
N MET A 605 4.52 -4.62 -16.53
CA MET A 605 3.96 -4.60 -15.18
C MET A 605 4.47 -5.75 -14.28
N LEU A 606 5.36 -6.60 -14.79
CA LEU A 606 5.88 -7.77 -14.06
C LEU A 606 6.45 -7.42 -12.68
N PRO A 607 7.36 -6.42 -12.53
CA PRO A 607 7.89 -6.07 -11.22
C PRO A 607 6.81 -5.64 -10.23
N PHE A 608 5.81 -4.91 -10.69
CA PHE A 608 4.70 -4.43 -9.86
C PHE A 608 3.83 -5.60 -9.36
N HIS A 609 3.44 -6.52 -10.25
CA HIS A 609 2.64 -7.70 -9.87
C HIS A 609 3.42 -8.67 -8.99
N LEU A 610 4.74 -8.85 -9.20
CA LEU A 610 5.58 -9.64 -8.31
C LEU A 610 5.66 -9.02 -6.91
N MET A 611 5.80 -7.70 -6.81
CA MET A 611 5.80 -7.02 -5.51
C MET A 611 4.46 -7.18 -4.79
N LEU A 612 3.33 -7.10 -5.49
CA LEU A 612 2.01 -7.35 -4.93
C LEU A 612 1.84 -8.80 -4.45
N ALA A 613 2.19 -9.77 -5.30
CA ALA A 613 2.12 -11.19 -4.95
C ALA A 613 2.98 -11.52 -3.73
N CYS A 614 4.23 -11.05 -3.70
CA CYS A 614 5.13 -11.19 -2.55
C CYS A 614 4.58 -10.49 -1.30
N GLY A 615 4.05 -9.27 -1.46
CA GLY A 615 3.51 -8.48 -0.36
C GLY A 615 2.32 -9.17 0.31
N TYR A 616 1.30 -9.51 -0.45
CA TYR A 616 0.14 -10.25 0.06
C TYR A 616 0.54 -11.62 0.59
N GLY A 617 1.52 -12.30 -0.04
CA GLY A 617 2.07 -13.58 0.43
C GLY A 617 2.73 -13.45 1.81
N VAL A 618 3.58 -12.45 2.01
CA VAL A 618 4.22 -12.19 3.31
C VAL A 618 3.16 -11.96 4.40
N ILE A 619 2.15 -11.12 4.12
CA ILE A 619 1.08 -10.83 5.09
C ILE A 619 0.28 -12.10 5.42
N PHE A 620 -0.17 -12.83 4.39
CA PHE A 620 -0.99 -14.03 4.54
C PHE A 620 -0.25 -15.14 5.31
N PHE A 621 0.96 -15.51 4.87
CA PHE A 621 1.71 -16.60 5.51
C PHE A 621 2.20 -16.24 6.91
N SER A 622 2.57 -14.99 7.16
CA SER A 622 2.92 -14.54 8.52
C SER A 622 1.73 -14.68 9.46
N THR A 623 0.54 -14.25 9.03
CA THR A 623 -0.69 -14.40 9.83
C THR A 623 -1.04 -15.87 10.07
N LEU A 624 -0.95 -16.74 9.03
CA LEU A 624 -1.19 -18.18 9.18
C LEU A 624 -0.20 -18.85 10.15
N HIS A 625 1.07 -18.47 10.06
CA HIS A 625 2.11 -18.98 10.97
C HIS A 625 1.82 -18.62 12.42
N GLU A 626 1.42 -17.37 12.67
CA GLU A 626 1.03 -16.89 14.00
C GLU A 626 -0.18 -17.64 14.57
N ILE A 627 -1.22 -17.86 13.75
CA ILE A 627 -2.42 -18.65 14.15
C ILE A 627 -2.04 -20.09 14.50
N ARG A 628 -1.14 -20.72 13.71
CA ARG A 628 -0.68 -22.09 13.98
C ARG A 628 0.09 -22.19 15.31
N ILE A 629 0.91 -21.21 15.63
CA ILE A 629 1.63 -21.18 16.92
C ILE A 629 0.65 -20.98 18.07
N ALA A 630 -0.29 -20.03 17.96
CA ALA A 630 -1.28 -19.77 18.99
C ALA A 630 -2.19 -20.96 19.29
N ASN A 631 -2.47 -21.82 18.30
CA ASN A 631 -3.30 -23.03 18.46
C ASN A 631 -2.52 -24.25 18.97
N ARG A 632 -1.19 -24.17 19.10
CA ARG A 632 -0.34 -25.27 19.60
C ARG A 632 0.11 -25.07 21.06
N GLY A 633 -0.06 -23.89 21.61
CA GLY A 633 0.21 -23.54 23.01
C GLY A 633 -1.08 -23.35 23.78
#